data_f84926daa4df6c32e54375ca58cb5a8c
#
_entry.id   f84926daa4df6c32e54375ca58cb5a8c
#
_cell.length_a   1.000
_cell.length_b   1.000
_cell.length_c   1.000
_cell.angle_alpha   90.00
_cell.angle_beta   90.00
_cell.angle_gamma   90.00
#
_symmetry.space_group_name_H-M   'P 1'
#
loop_
_entity.id
_entity.type
_entity.pdbx_description
1 polymer ?
#
loop_
_entity_poly.entity_id
_entity_poly.type
_entity_poly.pdbx_seq_one_letter_code
_entity_poly.pdbx_strand_id
1 'polypeptide(L)'
;LEKELGVQLFEKAGRHMVLTKAGQELVPYVENVLQSVNNMKSFRSVIEECQGDIRIAAPESLLCFHLPKILREFRKKAPRVHIYLDSMTSTSVYRAIRENKTDIGIFYDLPVDDATIKVVPYKDFDFVMFASPKIKKLYSDFITTYQDFSSLARICQPAVGRVRKRFDEYIKSKNFTMGPTIEIRGTQTTKNL
;
A
#
# COMPACT_ATOMS: atom_id res chain seq x y z
N LEU A 1 18.66 -29.47 8.14
CA LEU A 1 18.59 -28.02 7.89
C LEU A 1 19.58 -27.26 8.78
N GLU A 2 19.58 -27.41 10.11
CA GLU A 2 20.56 -26.74 11.01
C GLU A 2 22.01 -27.09 10.66
N LYS A 3 22.28 -28.38 10.36
CA LYS A 3 23.61 -28.83 9.90
C LYS A 3 24.03 -28.25 8.55
N GLU A 4 23.10 -28.05 7.65
CA GLU A 4 23.35 -27.48 6.32
C GLU A 4 23.56 -25.98 6.37
N LEU A 5 22.80 -25.29 7.22
CA LEU A 5 22.91 -23.84 7.39
C LEU A 5 24.03 -23.43 8.35
N GLY A 6 24.55 -24.37 9.15
CA GLY A 6 25.61 -24.11 10.12
C GLY A 6 25.16 -23.27 11.31
N VAL A 7 23.85 -23.17 11.54
CA VAL A 7 23.26 -22.38 12.63
C VAL A 7 22.21 -23.16 13.40
N GLN A 8 22.10 -22.89 14.70
CA GLN A 8 21.06 -23.47 15.52
C GLN A 8 19.79 -22.65 15.40
N LEU A 9 18.67 -23.32 15.05
CA LEU A 9 17.37 -22.69 14.82
C LEU A 9 16.43 -22.83 16.00
N PHE A 10 16.65 -23.85 16.86
CA PHE A 10 15.83 -24.14 18.02
C PHE A 10 16.69 -24.25 19.27
N GLU A 11 16.15 -23.79 20.38
CA GLU A 11 16.77 -23.95 21.70
C GLU A 11 15.76 -24.40 22.75
N LYS A 12 16.24 -25.00 23.83
CA LYS A 12 15.40 -25.44 24.95
C LYS A 12 15.12 -24.27 25.90
N ALA A 13 13.86 -23.93 26.07
CA ALA A 13 13.37 -23.04 27.12
C ALA A 13 12.57 -23.87 28.15
N GLY A 14 13.24 -24.43 29.17
CA GLY A 14 12.63 -25.32 30.12
C GLY A 14 12.20 -26.65 29.50
N ARG A 15 10.89 -26.91 29.46
CA ARG A 15 10.30 -28.12 28.84
C ARG A 15 9.86 -27.93 27.38
N HIS A 16 10.01 -26.73 26.85
CA HIS A 16 9.57 -26.38 25.48
C HIS A 16 10.76 -26.09 24.57
N MET A 17 10.57 -26.30 23.28
CA MET A 17 11.48 -25.84 22.24
C MET A 17 10.99 -24.47 21.74
N VAL A 18 11.90 -23.52 21.61
CA VAL A 18 11.63 -22.18 21.06
C VAL A 18 12.61 -21.89 19.95
N LEU A 19 12.22 -20.98 19.07
CA LEU A 19 13.13 -20.52 18.01
C LEU A 19 14.21 -19.62 18.59
N THR A 20 15.45 -19.86 18.19
CA THR A 20 16.56 -18.93 18.40
C THR A 20 16.33 -17.65 17.58
N LYS A 21 17.17 -16.63 17.76
CA LYS A 21 17.15 -15.44 16.90
C LYS A 21 17.33 -15.80 15.43
N ALA A 22 18.26 -16.67 15.11
CA ALA A 22 18.46 -17.18 13.74
C ALA A 22 17.23 -17.94 13.23
N GLY A 23 16.57 -18.71 14.09
CA GLY A 23 15.32 -19.40 13.76
C GLY A 23 14.21 -18.41 13.41
N GLN A 24 14.04 -17.34 14.20
CA GLN A 24 13.04 -16.30 13.93
C GLN A 24 13.32 -15.55 12.63
N GLU A 25 14.57 -15.23 12.33
CA GLU A 25 14.98 -14.59 11.08
C GLU A 25 14.77 -15.50 9.86
N LEU A 26 14.82 -16.83 10.02
CA LEU A 26 14.59 -17.80 8.96
C LEU A 26 13.10 -18.01 8.63
N VAL A 27 12.17 -17.78 9.58
CA VAL A 27 10.72 -18.02 9.37
C VAL A 27 10.19 -17.43 8.07
N PRO A 28 10.45 -16.16 7.72
CA PRO A 28 9.94 -15.60 6.47
C PRO A 28 10.39 -16.34 5.21
N TYR A 29 11.62 -16.83 5.20
CA TYR A 29 12.16 -17.62 4.07
C TYR A 29 11.49 -18.99 3.98
N VAL A 30 11.24 -19.64 5.10
CA VAL A 30 10.52 -20.92 5.13
C VAL A 30 9.08 -20.74 4.66
N GLU A 31 8.38 -19.70 5.12
CA GLU A 31 7.03 -19.37 4.66
C GLU A 31 6.99 -19.17 3.15
N ASN A 32 7.99 -18.47 2.59
CA ASN A 32 8.11 -18.25 1.15
C ASN A 32 8.27 -19.57 0.37
N VAL A 33 9.10 -20.47 0.86
CA VAL A 33 9.29 -21.80 0.23
C VAL A 33 8.00 -22.61 0.28
N LEU A 34 7.35 -22.65 1.44
CA LEU A 34 6.05 -23.35 1.61
C LEU A 34 4.96 -22.77 0.71
N GLN A 35 4.91 -21.45 0.57
CA GLN A 35 4.00 -20.77 -0.36
C GLN A 35 4.27 -21.19 -1.80
N SER A 36 5.54 -21.22 -2.22
CA SER A 36 5.94 -21.64 -3.57
C SER A 36 5.55 -23.09 -3.84
N VAL A 37 5.75 -23.99 -2.88
CA VAL A 37 5.33 -25.40 -2.97
C VAL A 37 3.79 -25.51 -3.10
N ASN A 38 3.05 -24.73 -2.32
CA ASN A 38 1.58 -24.73 -2.41
C ASN A 38 1.11 -24.19 -3.77
N ASN A 39 1.75 -23.16 -4.30
CA ASN A 39 1.47 -22.63 -5.64
C ASN A 39 1.73 -23.69 -6.72
N MET A 40 2.81 -24.46 -6.60
CA MET A 40 3.08 -25.58 -7.51
C MET A 40 1.99 -26.68 -7.44
N LYS A 41 1.54 -27.02 -6.24
CA LYS A 41 0.48 -28.04 -6.06
C LYS A 41 -0.85 -27.58 -6.64
N SER A 42 -1.17 -26.31 -6.57
CA SER A 42 -2.41 -25.74 -7.12
C SER A 42 -2.30 -25.35 -8.60
N PHE A 43 -1.13 -25.48 -9.23
CA PHE A 43 -0.88 -25.02 -10.60
C PHE A 43 -1.85 -25.61 -11.62
N ARG A 44 -2.17 -26.90 -11.50
CA ARG A 44 -3.12 -27.57 -12.40
C ARG A 44 -4.54 -27.02 -12.27
N SER A 45 -5.00 -26.79 -11.06
CA SER A 45 -6.33 -26.24 -10.79
C SER A 45 -6.47 -24.78 -11.20
N VAL A 46 -5.38 -24.00 -11.11
CA VAL A 46 -5.33 -22.61 -11.56
C VAL A 46 -5.48 -22.49 -13.08
N ILE A 47 -4.87 -23.41 -13.84
CA ILE A 47 -4.97 -23.42 -15.31
C ILE A 47 -6.35 -23.88 -15.77
N GLU A 48 -6.90 -24.93 -15.16
CA GLU A 48 -8.16 -25.56 -15.63
C GLU A 48 -9.41 -24.81 -15.17
N GLU A 49 -9.39 -24.11 -14.03
CA GLU A 49 -10.61 -23.61 -13.39
C GLU A 49 -10.59 -22.16 -12.91
N CYS A 50 -9.49 -21.43 -13.07
CA CYS A 50 -9.34 -20.07 -12.52
C CYS A 50 -9.83 -19.98 -11.06
N GLN A 51 -9.31 -20.81 -10.18
CA GLN A 51 -9.63 -20.83 -8.75
C GLN A 51 -8.38 -20.67 -7.90
N GLY A 52 -8.53 -20.27 -6.65
CA GLY A 52 -7.47 -20.06 -5.70
C GLY A 52 -7.60 -18.73 -4.98
N ASP A 53 -6.57 -18.33 -4.28
CA ASP A 53 -6.53 -17.12 -3.46
C ASP A 53 -5.64 -16.06 -4.09
N ILE A 54 -6.08 -14.81 -4.08
CA ILE A 54 -5.29 -13.64 -4.47
C ILE A 54 -5.33 -12.62 -3.35
N ARG A 55 -4.16 -12.24 -2.84
CA ARG A 55 -4.00 -11.19 -1.83
C ARG A 55 -3.54 -9.92 -2.50
N ILE A 56 -4.33 -8.85 -2.37
CA ILE A 56 -4.07 -7.55 -2.97
C ILE A 56 -3.93 -6.52 -1.85
N ALA A 57 -2.83 -5.80 -1.81
CA ALA A 57 -2.64 -4.70 -0.90
C ALA A 57 -2.52 -3.37 -1.66
N ALA A 58 -3.22 -2.33 -1.16
CA ALA A 58 -3.20 -1.01 -1.76
C ALA A 58 -3.58 0.08 -0.75
N PRO A 59 -3.22 1.36 -0.99
CA PRO A 59 -3.80 2.48 -0.26
C PRO A 59 -5.33 2.53 -0.36
N GLU A 60 -5.98 2.96 0.72
CA GLU A 60 -7.44 3.03 0.82
C GLU A 60 -8.10 3.75 -0.38
N SER A 61 -7.49 4.84 -0.85
CA SER A 61 -8.01 5.58 -2.01
C SER A 61 -8.08 4.74 -3.28
N LEU A 62 -7.10 3.87 -3.51
CA LEU A 62 -7.12 2.95 -4.66
C LEU A 62 -8.16 1.85 -4.47
N LEU A 63 -8.27 1.29 -3.26
CA LEU A 63 -9.27 0.28 -2.94
C LEU A 63 -10.70 0.82 -3.07
N CYS A 64 -10.96 2.05 -2.63
CA CYS A 64 -12.29 2.64 -2.65
C CYS A 64 -12.72 3.14 -4.04
N PHE A 65 -11.82 3.74 -4.82
CA PHE A 65 -12.21 4.49 -6.01
C PHE A 65 -11.79 3.86 -7.33
N HIS A 66 -10.76 3.00 -7.33
CA HIS A 66 -10.22 2.42 -8.57
C HIS A 66 -10.47 0.93 -8.70
N LEU A 67 -10.25 0.16 -7.65
CA LEU A 67 -10.39 -1.29 -7.68
C LEU A 67 -11.82 -1.81 -7.86
N PRO A 68 -12.89 -1.20 -7.32
CA PRO A 68 -14.22 -1.82 -7.37
C PRO A 68 -14.71 -2.15 -8.78
N LYS A 69 -14.38 -1.32 -9.77
CA LYS A 69 -14.75 -1.59 -11.17
C LYS A 69 -13.96 -2.78 -11.73
N ILE A 70 -12.67 -2.82 -11.46
CA ILE A 70 -11.76 -3.89 -11.90
C ILE A 70 -12.19 -5.23 -11.28
N LEU A 71 -12.44 -5.23 -9.98
CA LEU A 71 -12.82 -6.43 -9.23
C LEU A 71 -14.17 -7.00 -9.70
N ARG A 72 -15.14 -6.14 -10.04
CA ARG A 72 -16.41 -6.57 -10.61
C ARG A 72 -16.23 -7.30 -11.96
N GLU A 73 -15.39 -6.76 -12.83
CA GLU A 73 -15.11 -7.42 -14.11
C GLU A 73 -14.30 -8.71 -13.94
N PHE A 74 -13.33 -8.70 -13.03
CA PHE A 74 -12.55 -9.89 -12.70
C PHE A 74 -13.44 -11.00 -12.13
N ARG A 75 -14.37 -10.70 -11.23
CA ARG A 75 -15.29 -11.67 -10.64
C ARG A 75 -16.17 -12.37 -11.67
N LYS A 76 -16.55 -11.69 -12.76
CA LYS A 76 -17.30 -12.30 -13.87
C LYS A 76 -16.46 -13.37 -14.59
N LYS A 77 -15.15 -13.14 -14.72
CA LYS A 77 -14.23 -14.04 -15.44
C LYS A 77 -13.69 -15.16 -14.56
N ALA A 78 -13.52 -14.90 -13.27
CA ALA A 78 -12.94 -15.82 -12.31
C ALA A 78 -13.78 -15.88 -11.01
N PRO A 79 -15.02 -16.43 -11.07
CA PRO A 79 -15.97 -16.42 -9.95
C PRO A 79 -15.52 -17.25 -8.75
N ARG A 80 -14.63 -18.22 -8.96
CA ARG A 80 -14.12 -19.13 -7.92
C ARG A 80 -12.83 -18.68 -7.25
N VAL A 81 -12.29 -17.53 -7.66
CA VAL A 81 -11.11 -16.93 -7.01
C VAL A 81 -11.52 -16.19 -5.74
N HIS A 82 -10.89 -16.51 -4.64
CA HIS A 82 -10.96 -15.73 -3.41
C HIS A 82 -10.03 -14.53 -3.49
N ILE A 83 -10.54 -13.35 -3.16
CA ILE A 83 -9.75 -12.11 -3.18
C ILE A 83 -9.72 -11.53 -1.76
N TYR A 84 -8.52 -11.36 -1.24
CA TYR A 84 -8.25 -10.68 0.02
C TYR A 84 -7.74 -9.28 -0.30
N LEU A 85 -8.32 -8.26 0.33
CA LEU A 85 -7.96 -6.86 0.11
C LEU A 85 -7.46 -6.26 1.42
N ASP A 86 -6.21 -5.80 1.42
CA ASP A 86 -5.61 -5.14 2.56
C ASP A 86 -5.35 -3.66 2.28
N SER A 87 -5.81 -2.80 3.20
CA SER A 87 -5.57 -1.37 3.14
C SER A 87 -4.28 -1.00 3.86
N MET A 88 -3.28 -0.52 3.10
CA MET A 88 -1.95 -0.23 3.62
C MET A 88 -1.38 1.06 3.01
N THR A 89 -0.35 1.63 3.65
CA THR A 89 0.45 2.71 3.01
C THR A 89 1.30 2.13 1.86
N SER A 90 1.68 2.96 0.88
CA SER A 90 2.53 2.51 -0.24
C SER A 90 3.81 1.81 0.21
N THR A 91 4.46 2.29 1.26
CA THR A 91 5.67 1.66 1.82
C THR A 91 5.38 0.32 2.49
N SER A 92 4.23 0.18 3.16
CA SER A 92 3.81 -1.10 3.76
C SER A 92 3.41 -2.12 2.70
N VAL A 93 2.76 -1.68 1.61
CA VAL A 93 2.46 -2.52 0.44
C VAL A 93 3.75 -3.10 -0.15
N TYR A 94 4.75 -2.25 -0.38
CA TYR A 94 6.04 -2.70 -0.91
C TYR A 94 6.70 -3.74 0.01
N ARG A 95 6.68 -3.50 1.32
CA ARG A 95 7.19 -4.46 2.31
C ARG A 95 6.42 -5.78 2.26
N ALA A 96 5.08 -5.74 2.21
CA ALA A 96 4.24 -6.93 2.15
C ALA A 96 4.51 -7.79 0.90
N ILE A 97 4.82 -7.16 -0.26
CA ILE A 97 5.24 -7.89 -1.46
C ILE A 97 6.58 -8.60 -1.21
N ARG A 98 7.58 -7.88 -0.67
CA ARG A 98 8.89 -8.46 -0.39
C ARG A 98 8.84 -9.62 0.60
N GLU A 99 7.93 -9.56 1.55
CA GLU A 99 7.70 -10.60 2.55
C GLU A 99 6.71 -11.69 2.05
N ASN A 100 6.31 -11.66 0.78
CA ASN A 100 5.30 -12.57 0.18
C ASN A 100 3.97 -12.64 0.96
N LYS A 101 3.64 -11.60 1.70
CA LYS A 101 2.35 -11.46 2.41
C LYS A 101 1.22 -11.04 1.50
N THR A 102 1.55 -10.48 0.33
CA THR A 102 0.60 -10.12 -0.72
C THR A 102 1.14 -10.51 -2.08
N ASP A 103 0.24 -10.87 -3.00
CA ASP A 103 0.58 -11.33 -4.34
C ASP A 103 0.63 -10.16 -5.32
N ILE A 104 -0.23 -9.16 -5.10
CA ILE A 104 -0.31 -7.94 -5.93
C ILE A 104 -0.31 -6.73 -5.01
N GLY A 105 0.65 -5.85 -5.20
CA GLY A 105 0.68 -4.55 -4.54
C GLY A 105 0.39 -3.42 -5.51
N ILE A 106 -0.48 -2.49 -5.13
CA ILE A 106 -0.76 -1.28 -5.90
C ILE A 106 -0.39 -0.10 -5.02
N PHE A 107 0.43 0.81 -5.51
CA PHE A 107 0.90 1.93 -4.70
C PHE A 107 1.27 3.14 -5.56
N TYR A 108 1.37 4.29 -4.90
CA TYR A 108 1.75 5.55 -5.53
C TYR A 108 3.26 5.75 -5.47
N ASP A 109 3.86 6.12 -6.61
CA ASP A 109 5.17 6.76 -6.74
C ASP A 109 6.24 6.28 -5.73
N LEU A 110 6.47 4.99 -5.68
CA LEU A 110 7.53 4.40 -4.88
C LEU A 110 8.60 3.82 -5.81
N PRO A 111 9.85 4.26 -5.73
CA PRO A 111 10.92 3.60 -6.45
C PRO A 111 11.09 2.19 -5.90
N VAL A 112 11.09 1.22 -6.79
CA VAL A 112 11.31 -0.19 -6.48
C VAL A 112 12.65 -0.58 -7.11
N ASP A 113 13.63 -0.79 -6.26
CA ASP A 113 14.95 -1.31 -6.64
C ASP A 113 15.07 -2.76 -6.13
N ASP A 114 14.27 -3.63 -6.74
CA ASP A 114 14.27 -5.06 -6.42
C ASP A 114 13.94 -5.85 -7.70
N ALA A 115 14.95 -6.52 -8.23
CA ALA A 115 14.83 -7.27 -9.48
C ALA A 115 13.86 -8.46 -9.41
N THR A 116 13.46 -8.89 -8.21
CA THR A 116 12.49 -9.97 -8.01
C THR A 116 11.05 -9.49 -8.15
N ILE A 117 10.81 -8.17 -8.12
CA ILE A 117 9.50 -7.56 -8.19
C ILE A 117 9.26 -6.99 -9.58
N LYS A 118 8.27 -7.51 -10.29
CA LYS A 118 7.83 -6.93 -11.55
C LYS A 118 6.96 -5.70 -11.29
N VAL A 119 7.45 -4.53 -11.68
CA VAL A 119 6.71 -3.27 -11.60
C VAL A 119 6.07 -2.95 -12.96
N VAL A 120 4.78 -2.63 -12.93
CA VAL A 120 4.03 -2.21 -14.13
C VAL A 120 3.41 -0.85 -13.84
N PRO A 121 3.85 0.25 -14.50
CA PRO A 121 3.18 1.53 -14.43
C PRO A 121 1.73 1.40 -14.93
N TYR A 122 0.79 1.96 -14.19
CA TYR A 122 -0.63 1.83 -14.52
C TYR A 122 -1.22 3.13 -15.06
N LYS A 123 -1.11 4.22 -14.29
CA LYS A 123 -1.70 5.51 -14.63
C LYS A 123 -1.08 6.63 -13.82
N ASP A 124 -0.94 7.80 -14.44
CA ASP A 124 -0.60 9.04 -13.77
C ASP A 124 -1.86 9.71 -13.22
N PHE A 125 -1.72 10.36 -12.07
CA PHE A 125 -2.78 11.10 -11.41
C PHE A 125 -2.29 12.49 -11.04
N ASP A 126 -3.10 13.48 -11.35
CA ASP A 126 -2.84 14.84 -10.94
C ASP A 126 -3.20 15.06 -9.47
N PHE A 127 -2.42 15.88 -8.80
CA PHE A 127 -2.78 16.41 -7.49
C PHE A 127 -3.69 17.61 -7.69
N VAL A 128 -4.82 17.59 -7.00
CA VAL A 128 -5.75 18.72 -6.97
C VAL A 128 -6.02 19.11 -5.52
N MET A 129 -6.05 20.41 -5.28
CA MET A 129 -6.62 20.95 -4.05
C MET A 129 -8.08 21.30 -4.33
N PHE A 130 -8.96 20.97 -3.40
CA PHE A 130 -10.35 21.36 -3.49
C PHE A 130 -10.77 22.08 -2.19
N ALA A 131 -11.72 22.97 -2.33
CA ALA A 131 -12.26 23.74 -1.23
C ALA A 131 -13.79 23.76 -1.30
N SER A 132 -14.45 24.03 -0.19
CA SER A 132 -15.89 24.22 -0.19
C SER A 132 -16.29 25.38 -1.10
N PRO A 133 -17.50 25.39 -1.67
CA PRO A 133 -17.98 26.50 -2.52
C PRO A 133 -17.91 27.86 -1.82
N LYS A 134 -18.11 27.87 -0.49
CA LYS A 134 -17.99 29.08 0.34
C LYS A 134 -16.56 29.63 0.33
N ILE A 135 -15.56 28.77 0.57
CA ILE A 135 -14.14 29.14 0.52
C ILE A 135 -13.75 29.57 -0.88
N LYS A 136 -14.15 28.81 -1.91
CA LYS A 136 -13.89 29.17 -3.29
C LYS A 136 -14.43 30.57 -3.63
N LYS A 137 -15.66 30.91 -3.20
CA LYS A 137 -16.25 32.23 -3.46
C LYS A 137 -15.52 33.37 -2.74
N LEU A 138 -15.08 33.13 -1.48
CA LEU A 138 -14.36 34.15 -0.70
C LEU A 138 -12.93 34.39 -1.19
N TYR A 139 -12.30 33.39 -1.80
CA TYR A 139 -10.88 33.40 -2.14
C TYR A 139 -10.64 33.05 -3.61
N SER A 140 -11.63 33.25 -4.52
CA SER A 140 -11.52 32.89 -5.93
C SER A 140 -10.29 33.49 -6.62
N ASP A 141 -10.04 34.77 -6.35
CA ASP A 141 -8.88 35.48 -6.92
C ASP A 141 -7.60 35.21 -6.13
N PHE A 142 -7.74 34.88 -4.84
CA PHE A 142 -6.65 34.60 -3.91
C PHE A 142 -5.99 33.25 -4.21
N ILE A 143 -6.78 32.20 -4.49
CA ILE A 143 -6.28 30.83 -4.74
C ILE A 143 -5.48 30.74 -6.04
N THR A 144 -5.75 31.63 -7.01
CA THR A 144 -5.08 31.64 -8.32
C THR A 144 -3.81 32.47 -8.35
N THR A 145 -3.67 33.47 -7.46
CA THR A 145 -2.61 34.49 -7.51
C THR A 145 -1.70 34.52 -6.30
N TYR A 146 -2.13 33.96 -5.17
CA TYR A 146 -1.37 34.08 -3.91
C TYR A 146 -0.64 32.79 -3.54
N GLN A 147 0.55 32.98 -3.00
CA GLN A 147 1.40 31.91 -2.43
C GLN A 147 1.20 31.74 -0.92
N ASP A 148 0.38 32.57 -0.30
CA ASP A 148 0.12 32.59 1.13
C ASP A 148 -1.28 32.06 1.47
N PHE A 149 -1.34 30.87 1.98
CA PHE A 149 -2.54 30.20 2.48
C PHE A 149 -2.57 30.13 4.02
N SER A 150 -1.78 30.95 4.69
CA SER A 150 -1.61 30.90 6.16
C SER A 150 -2.92 31.12 6.95
N SER A 151 -3.86 31.86 6.37
CA SER A 151 -5.19 32.10 6.95
C SER A 151 -6.19 30.94 6.75
N LEU A 152 -5.86 29.98 5.90
CA LEU A 152 -6.75 28.86 5.56
C LEU A 152 -6.31 27.57 6.28
N ALA A 153 -7.22 27.04 7.10
CA ALA A 153 -7.03 25.70 7.63
C ALA A 153 -7.11 24.65 6.50
N ARG A 154 -6.19 23.73 6.51
CA ARG A 154 -6.17 22.61 5.54
C ARG A 154 -6.47 21.27 6.21
N ILE A 155 -7.13 20.40 5.47
CA ILE A 155 -7.35 19.02 5.86
C ILE A 155 -6.45 18.16 4.98
N CYS A 156 -5.67 17.26 5.57
CA CYS A 156 -4.78 16.40 4.82
C CYS A 156 -4.48 15.09 5.56
N GLN A 157 -3.90 14.15 4.83
CA GLN A 157 -3.42 12.91 5.43
C GLN A 157 -2.13 13.16 6.22
N PRO A 158 -1.81 12.30 7.23
CA PRO A 158 -0.56 12.39 7.99
C PRO A 158 0.68 12.34 7.10
N ALA A 159 1.74 13.00 7.54
CA ALA A 159 2.99 13.17 6.78
C ALA A 159 3.78 11.87 6.48
N VAL A 160 3.32 10.74 6.95
CA VAL A 160 3.95 9.43 6.72
C VAL A 160 3.71 8.85 5.31
N GLY A 161 2.72 9.36 4.57
CA GLY A 161 2.38 8.91 3.23
C GLY A 161 3.23 9.55 2.13
N ARG A 162 3.54 8.79 1.07
CA ARG A 162 4.29 9.29 -0.10
C ARG A 162 3.59 10.48 -0.79
N VAL A 163 2.28 10.37 -0.98
CA VAL A 163 1.45 11.42 -1.55
C VAL A 163 1.60 12.74 -0.78
N ARG A 164 1.52 12.69 0.56
CA ARG A 164 1.70 13.87 1.40
C ARG A 164 3.11 14.43 1.32
N LYS A 165 4.13 13.58 1.31
CA LYS A 165 5.53 14.04 1.17
C LYS A 165 5.75 14.79 -0.14
N ARG A 166 5.28 14.25 -1.26
CA ARG A 166 5.32 14.92 -2.57
C ARG A 166 4.63 16.28 -2.55
N PHE A 167 3.47 16.35 -1.91
CA PHE A 167 2.74 17.60 -1.75
C PHE A 167 3.54 18.62 -0.94
N ASP A 168 4.08 18.23 0.21
CA ASP A 168 4.87 19.11 1.06
C ASP A 168 6.17 19.58 0.37
N GLU A 169 6.83 18.71 -0.39
CA GLU A 169 7.97 19.06 -1.25
C GLU A 169 7.60 20.12 -2.31
N TYR A 170 6.44 19.93 -2.97
CA TYR A 170 5.93 20.90 -3.94
C TYR A 170 5.62 22.24 -3.29
N ILE A 171 4.90 22.28 -2.17
CA ILE A 171 4.60 23.49 -1.40
C ILE A 171 5.90 24.23 -1.06
N LYS A 172 6.89 23.49 -0.54
CA LYS A 172 8.20 24.06 -0.20
C LYS A 172 8.94 24.61 -1.43
N SER A 173 8.92 23.89 -2.55
CA SER A 173 9.59 24.31 -3.79
C SER A 173 9.00 25.59 -4.39
N LYS A 174 7.73 25.88 -4.11
CA LYS A 174 7.00 27.06 -4.54
C LYS A 174 6.98 28.17 -3.49
N ASN A 175 7.61 27.98 -2.34
CA ASN A 175 7.58 28.90 -1.20
C ASN A 175 6.15 29.26 -0.73
N PHE A 176 5.22 28.31 -0.82
CA PHE A 176 3.85 28.52 -0.35
C PHE A 176 3.79 28.47 1.18
N THR A 177 3.14 29.46 1.79
CA THR A 177 2.85 29.49 3.22
C THR A 177 1.49 28.84 3.47
N MET A 178 1.45 27.82 4.31
CA MET A 178 0.23 27.05 4.59
C MET A 178 -0.27 27.34 6.01
N GLY A 179 -1.58 27.40 6.17
CA GLY A 179 -2.24 27.59 7.44
C GLY A 179 -2.30 26.33 8.33
N PRO A 180 -3.05 26.40 9.42
CA PRO A 180 -3.22 25.31 10.37
C PRO A 180 -3.68 24.02 9.66
N THR A 181 -3.27 22.89 10.21
CA THR A 181 -3.53 21.59 9.58
C THR A 181 -4.39 20.71 10.49
N ILE A 182 -5.44 20.12 9.93
CA ILE A 182 -6.17 19.00 10.51
C ILE A 182 -5.67 17.73 9.79
N GLU A 183 -5.03 16.83 10.53
CA GLU A 183 -4.52 15.58 9.98
C GLU A 183 -5.52 14.45 10.22
N ILE A 184 -5.94 13.78 9.15
CA ILE A 184 -6.94 12.71 9.19
C ILE A 184 -6.42 11.50 8.43
N ARG A 185 -6.54 10.33 9.06
CA ARG A 185 -6.35 9.05 8.40
C ARG A 185 -7.69 8.61 7.80
N GLY A 186 -7.68 8.27 6.53
CA GLY A 186 -8.87 7.81 5.83
C GLY A 186 -9.38 8.82 4.80
N THR A 187 -9.39 8.37 3.55
CA THR A 187 -9.77 9.22 2.41
C THR A 187 -11.25 9.59 2.45
N GLN A 188 -12.10 8.67 2.88
CA GLN A 188 -13.54 8.94 2.97
C GLN A 188 -13.87 9.97 4.06
N THR A 189 -13.18 9.91 5.20
CA THR A 189 -13.35 10.90 6.28
C THR A 189 -12.91 12.28 5.81
N THR A 190 -11.77 12.36 5.10
CA THR A 190 -11.29 13.63 4.52
C THR A 190 -12.30 14.25 3.56
N LYS A 191 -13.03 13.42 2.80
CA LYS A 191 -14.02 13.89 1.83
C LYS A 191 -15.29 14.42 2.51
N ASN A 192 -15.64 13.92 3.69
CA ASN A 192 -16.87 14.26 4.39
C ASN A 192 -16.75 15.49 5.32
N LEU A 193 -15.54 16.01 5.51
CA LEU A 193 -15.23 17.23 6.27
C LEU A 193 -15.00 18.42 5.34
#